data_02220b0370c886bcbc634da540c2d3b1
#
_entry.id   02220b0370c886bcbc634da540c2d3b1
#
_cell.length_a   1.000
_cell.length_b   1.000
_cell.length_c   1.000
_cell.angle_alpha   90.00
_cell.angle_beta   90.00
_cell.angle_gamma   90.00
#
_symmetry.space_group_name_H-M   'P 1'
#
loop_
_entity.id
_entity.type
_entity.pdbx_description
1 polymer ?
#
loop_
_entity_poly.entity_id
_entity_poly.type
_entity_poly.pdbx_seq_one_letter_code
_entity_poly.pdbx_strand_id
1 'polypeptide(L)'
;MALKKKPVTGMKDILPGEMEIRDYVLNIIKDTYRGYGFSAIETPCVEHIENLTSKQGGDNEKLIFKILKRGEKLNVEAAQTEADVVDGGLRYDLTLPLSRYYANNSANLSAPFKALQVGSVWRADRPQKGRFRQFVQCDIDILGDATNLAEIEEILALTKALKRICPDKAYTVRVNDRAILKGMADYSGFPENETDKVFIILDKMDKIGLDGVREELLAEGYAPEAVEKYTGLLAEIQNDAAGVRALGEKLSGVMDPAKAENLATIMETVKAVADIEFGLEFDPTLVRGMGYYTGTIFEVSMEGFGGSVAGGGRYDKLIGKFTGVDTPACGFSIGFERIITILMDSGFKVPEAAGKKAFLYEKGLSGEQFRAVLKKAQEERANGTRVAVAQ
;
A
#
# COMPACT_ATOMS: atom_id res chain seq x y z
N MET A 1 -6.89 23.07 -34.04
CA MET A 1 -7.58 22.46 -32.91
C MET A 1 -6.97 23.00 -31.62
N ALA A 2 -7.75 23.51 -30.67
CA ALA A 2 -7.20 24.01 -29.41
C ALA A 2 -6.72 22.83 -28.54
N LEU A 3 -5.57 22.99 -27.88
CA LEU A 3 -5.04 21.99 -26.98
C LEU A 3 -5.93 21.86 -25.73
N LYS A 4 -6.04 20.63 -25.20
CA LYS A 4 -6.78 20.37 -23.97
C LYS A 4 -5.97 20.86 -22.78
N LYS A 5 -6.57 21.72 -21.92
CA LYS A 5 -5.93 22.26 -20.71
C LYS A 5 -6.05 21.36 -19.48
N LYS A 6 -7.03 20.45 -19.45
CA LYS A 6 -7.25 19.53 -18.32
C LYS A 6 -6.34 18.31 -18.43
N PRO A 7 -5.80 17.81 -17.31
CA PRO A 7 -5.10 16.54 -17.27
C PRO A 7 -5.98 15.37 -17.77
N VAL A 8 -5.36 14.23 -18.00
CA VAL A 8 -6.06 12.98 -18.31
C VAL A 8 -7.00 12.62 -17.15
N THR A 9 -8.17 12.09 -17.50
CA THR A 9 -9.18 11.71 -16.50
C THR A 9 -8.60 10.81 -15.40
N GLY A 10 -8.82 11.21 -14.14
CA GLY A 10 -8.30 10.50 -12.96
C GLY A 10 -6.86 10.85 -12.59
N MET A 11 -6.22 11.78 -13.29
CA MET A 11 -4.93 12.37 -12.95
C MET A 11 -5.12 13.86 -12.60
N LYS A 12 -4.22 14.44 -11.82
CA LYS A 12 -4.28 15.85 -11.43
C LYS A 12 -2.91 16.51 -11.43
N ASP A 13 -2.89 17.81 -11.64
CA ASP A 13 -1.74 18.64 -11.35
C ASP A 13 -1.64 18.88 -9.84
N ILE A 14 -0.43 18.82 -9.29
CA ILE A 14 -0.17 19.10 -7.88
C ILE A 14 0.32 20.54 -7.76
N LEU A 15 -0.44 21.38 -7.08
CA LEU A 15 -0.10 22.78 -6.86
C LEU A 15 0.96 22.92 -5.74
N PRO A 16 1.72 24.03 -5.71
CA PRO A 16 2.83 24.21 -4.76
C PRO A 16 2.45 24.02 -3.29
N GLY A 17 1.27 24.48 -2.87
CA GLY A 17 0.81 24.30 -1.48
C GLY A 17 0.57 22.84 -1.10
N GLU A 18 -0.01 22.04 -2.00
CA GLU A 18 -0.15 20.60 -1.79
C GLU A 18 1.21 19.92 -1.86
N MET A 19 2.08 20.32 -2.80
CA MET A 19 3.40 19.74 -2.94
C MET A 19 4.25 19.93 -1.68
N GLU A 20 4.13 21.05 -0.99
CA GLU A 20 4.82 21.30 0.28
C GLU A 20 4.40 20.29 1.38
N ILE A 21 3.11 19.98 1.48
CA ILE A 21 2.59 18.95 2.40
C ILE A 21 3.11 17.56 2.00
N ARG A 22 3.10 17.24 0.70
CA ARG A 22 3.60 15.96 0.17
C ARG A 22 5.06 15.75 0.50
N ASP A 23 5.91 16.75 0.28
CA ASP A 23 7.34 16.69 0.59
C ASP A 23 7.59 16.51 2.09
N TYR A 24 6.84 17.21 2.93
CA TYR A 24 6.90 17.06 4.39
C TYR A 24 6.58 15.63 4.83
N VAL A 25 5.46 15.07 4.34
CA VAL A 25 5.03 13.71 4.67
C VAL A 25 6.03 12.67 4.14
N LEU A 26 6.52 12.82 2.90
CA LEU A 26 7.52 11.92 2.31
C LEU A 26 8.83 11.92 3.11
N ASN A 27 9.26 13.08 3.60
CA ASN A 27 10.46 13.18 4.42
C ASN A 27 10.30 12.42 5.76
N ILE A 28 9.13 12.55 6.42
CA ILE A 28 8.84 11.79 7.65
C ILE A 28 8.86 10.28 7.38
N ILE A 29 8.18 9.83 6.29
CA ILE A 29 8.13 8.41 5.91
C ILE A 29 9.54 7.87 5.68
N LYS A 30 10.31 8.52 4.80
CA LYS A 30 11.67 8.09 4.45
C LYS A 30 12.61 8.08 5.67
N ASP A 31 12.54 9.11 6.50
CA ASP A 31 13.36 9.21 7.70
C ASP A 31 13.02 8.13 8.70
N THR A 32 11.72 7.89 8.95
CA THR A 32 11.28 6.82 9.86
C THR A 32 11.75 5.45 9.36
N TYR A 33 11.52 5.12 8.11
CA TYR A 33 11.87 3.81 7.56
C TYR A 33 13.39 3.58 7.52
N ARG A 34 14.19 4.62 7.21
CA ARG A 34 15.65 4.52 7.32
C ARG A 34 16.11 4.21 8.74
N GLY A 35 15.42 4.73 9.76
CA GLY A 35 15.68 4.40 11.17
C GLY A 35 15.48 2.92 11.50
N TYR A 36 14.65 2.21 10.74
CA TYR A 36 14.46 0.76 10.82
C TYR A 36 15.38 -0.04 9.88
N GLY A 37 16.34 0.61 9.24
CA GLY A 37 17.34 -0.03 8.36
C GLY A 37 16.88 -0.28 6.93
N PHE A 38 15.74 0.29 6.50
CA PHE A 38 15.30 0.17 5.12
C PHE A 38 16.16 1.02 4.19
N SER A 39 16.58 0.43 3.08
CA SER A 39 17.40 1.04 2.03
C SER A 39 16.55 1.49 0.86
N ALA A 40 16.69 2.75 0.47
CA ALA A 40 15.93 3.30 -0.65
C ALA A 40 16.42 2.72 -1.98
N ILE A 41 15.50 2.27 -2.81
CA ILE A 41 15.73 1.85 -4.19
C ILE A 41 14.72 2.52 -5.13
N GLU A 42 15.02 2.44 -6.43
CA GLU A 42 14.13 2.87 -7.49
C GLU A 42 14.09 1.81 -8.61
N THR A 43 12.92 1.57 -9.14
CA THR A 43 12.69 0.68 -10.28
C THR A 43 12.05 1.48 -11.43
N PRO A 44 12.22 1.08 -12.71
CA PRO A 44 11.58 1.73 -13.84
C PRO A 44 10.04 1.78 -13.69
N CYS A 45 9.44 2.86 -14.20
CA CYS A 45 7.98 3.00 -14.23
C CYS A 45 7.31 2.12 -15.28
N VAL A 46 8.08 1.64 -16.25
CA VAL A 46 7.63 0.77 -17.34
C VAL A 46 8.17 -0.64 -17.10
N GLU A 47 7.29 -1.62 -17.13
CA GLU A 47 7.62 -3.04 -17.05
C GLU A 47 7.23 -3.76 -18.33
N HIS A 48 7.83 -4.93 -18.59
CA HIS A 48 7.40 -5.83 -19.63
C HIS A 48 5.95 -6.24 -19.42
N ILE A 49 5.17 -6.31 -20.50
CA ILE A 49 3.74 -6.62 -20.38
C ILE A 49 3.52 -8.03 -19.81
N GLU A 50 4.39 -8.98 -20.14
CA GLU A 50 4.33 -10.35 -19.66
C GLU A 50 4.46 -10.43 -18.13
N ASN A 51 5.28 -9.56 -17.52
CA ASN A 51 5.42 -9.48 -16.07
C ASN A 51 4.12 -8.96 -15.42
N LEU A 52 3.51 -7.93 -16.04
CA LEU A 52 2.31 -7.29 -15.53
C LEU A 52 1.05 -8.16 -15.68
N THR A 53 0.98 -8.99 -16.73
CA THR A 53 -0.16 -9.87 -17.05
C THR A 53 0.01 -11.30 -16.58
N SER A 54 1.15 -11.63 -15.93
CA SER A 54 1.43 -12.98 -15.43
C SER A 54 0.36 -13.42 -14.42
N LYS A 55 -0.54 -14.27 -14.85
CA LYS A 55 -1.63 -15.03 -14.19
C LYS A 55 -1.81 -14.83 -12.66
N GLN A 56 -2.06 -13.62 -12.21
CA GLN A 56 -2.40 -13.35 -10.82
C GLN A 56 -3.87 -12.97 -10.59
N GLY A 57 -4.73 -13.26 -11.55
CA GLY A 57 -6.16 -13.00 -11.51
C GLY A 57 -6.57 -11.84 -12.42
N GLY A 58 -7.43 -12.14 -13.36
CA GLY A 58 -7.85 -11.34 -14.52
C GLY A 58 -8.40 -9.92 -14.26
N ASP A 59 -8.66 -9.51 -13.03
CA ASP A 59 -9.15 -8.16 -12.75
C ASP A 59 -8.04 -7.11 -12.73
N ASN A 60 -6.83 -7.45 -12.28
CA ASN A 60 -5.69 -6.52 -12.30
C ASN A 60 -5.22 -6.20 -13.73
N GLU A 61 -5.36 -7.11 -14.68
CA GLU A 61 -4.99 -6.88 -16.08
C GLU A 61 -5.79 -5.75 -16.73
N LYS A 62 -7.06 -5.58 -16.33
CA LYS A 62 -7.92 -4.49 -16.79
C LYS A 62 -7.49 -3.11 -16.29
N LEU A 63 -6.65 -3.07 -15.24
CA LEU A 63 -6.17 -1.84 -14.62
C LEU A 63 -4.86 -1.34 -15.21
N ILE A 64 -4.18 -2.13 -16.06
CA ILE A 64 -2.86 -1.80 -16.61
C ILE A 64 -3.00 -0.75 -17.71
N PHE A 65 -2.22 0.33 -17.62
CA PHE A 65 -1.98 1.25 -18.72
C PHE A 65 -0.93 0.65 -19.66
N LYS A 66 -1.35 0.10 -20.77
CA LYS A 66 -0.51 -0.60 -21.73
C LYS A 66 0.23 0.38 -22.65
N ILE A 67 1.46 0.02 -23.04
CA ILE A 67 2.34 0.80 -23.91
C ILE A 67 2.51 0.07 -25.23
N LEU A 68 2.22 0.75 -26.32
CA LEU A 68 2.35 0.21 -27.67
C LEU A 68 3.84 0.04 -28.04
N LYS A 69 4.11 -0.95 -28.86
CA LYS A 69 5.38 -1.13 -29.57
C LYS A 69 5.74 0.12 -30.37
N ARG A 70 6.98 0.27 -30.77
CA ARG A 70 7.47 1.45 -31.50
C ARG A 70 8.10 1.08 -32.84
N GLY A 71 8.07 2.04 -33.77
CA GLY A 71 8.69 1.92 -35.09
C GLY A 71 8.16 0.75 -35.87
N GLU A 72 9.03 0.02 -36.55
CA GLU A 72 8.69 -1.11 -37.43
C GLU A 72 8.02 -2.28 -36.68
N LYS A 73 8.17 -2.36 -35.37
CA LYS A 73 7.52 -3.39 -34.54
C LYS A 73 6.03 -3.13 -34.32
N LEU A 74 5.54 -1.91 -34.56
CA LEU A 74 4.14 -1.54 -34.41
C LEU A 74 3.44 -1.66 -35.77
N ASN A 75 2.72 -2.74 -36.00
CA ASN A 75 1.86 -2.92 -37.17
C ASN A 75 0.41 -3.14 -36.72
N VAL A 76 -0.33 -2.04 -36.59
CA VAL A 76 -1.72 -2.06 -36.11
C VAL A 76 -2.66 -2.70 -37.14
N GLU A 77 -2.35 -2.58 -38.46
CA GLU A 77 -3.20 -3.12 -39.52
C GLU A 77 -3.11 -4.65 -39.59
N ALA A 78 -1.96 -5.23 -39.25
CA ALA A 78 -1.75 -6.67 -39.27
C ALA A 78 -2.03 -7.34 -37.92
N ALA A 79 -2.29 -6.57 -36.85
CA ALA A 79 -2.50 -7.08 -35.50
C ALA A 79 -3.80 -7.89 -35.41
N GLN A 80 -3.73 -9.09 -34.86
CA GLN A 80 -4.89 -9.95 -34.58
C GLN A 80 -5.21 -9.96 -33.07
N THR A 81 -4.22 -9.71 -32.24
CA THR A 81 -4.33 -9.71 -30.78
C THR A 81 -3.67 -8.46 -30.20
N GLU A 82 -3.98 -8.14 -28.97
CA GLU A 82 -3.35 -7.05 -28.24
C GLU A 82 -1.83 -7.27 -28.08
N ALA A 83 -1.39 -8.50 -27.87
CA ALA A 83 0.02 -8.86 -27.75
C ALA A 83 0.85 -8.52 -29.03
N ASP A 84 0.19 -8.40 -30.18
CA ASP A 84 0.88 -8.04 -31.42
C ASP A 84 1.33 -6.57 -31.42
N VAL A 85 0.69 -5.72 -30.64
CA VAL A 85 0.91 -4.26 -30.63
C VAL A 85 1.42 -3.71 -29.31
N VAL A 86 1.41 -4.49 -28.21
CA VAL A 86 1.85 -4.08 -26.85
C VAL A 86 3.12 -4.82 -26.47
N ASP A 87 4.09 -4.12 -25.89
CA ASP A 87 5.32 -4.71 -25.34
C ASP A 87 5.62 -4.29 -23.88
N GLY A 88 4.91 -3.32 -23.36
CA GLY A 88 5.10 -2.82 -22.02
C GLY A 88 3.84 -2.27 -21.39
N GLY A 89 3.93 -1.91 -20.14
CA GLY A 89 2.88 -1.21 -19.40
C GLY A 89 3.45 -0.35 -18.28
N LEU A 90 2.64 0.58 -17.80
CA LEU A 90 2.97 1.33 -16.59
C LEU A 90 2.75 0.42 -15.37
N ARG A 91 3.69 0.39 -14.45
CA ARG A 91 3.59 -0.39 -13.21
C ARG A 91 2.34 0.02 -12.42
N TYR A 92 1.56 -0.95 -11.96
CA TYR A 92 0.34 -0.74 -11.17
C TYR A 92 0.60 -0.82 -9.66
N ASP A 93 1.76 -1.32 -9.24
CA ASP A 93 2.30 -1.34 -7.88
C ASP A 93 3.84 -1.27 -7.90
N LEU A 94 4.46 -1.25 -6.73
CA LEU A 94 5.91 -1.30 -6.58
C LEU A 94 6.44 -2.71 -6.25
N THR A 95 5.57 -3.64 -5.87
CA THR A 95 5.93 -4.99 -5.40
C THR A 95 6.40 -5.88 -6.55
N LEU A 96 5.71 -5.83 -7.71
CA LEU A 96 6.12 -6.61 -8.88
C LEU A 96 7.48 -6.15 -9.45
N PRO A 97 7.72 -4.84 -9.68
CA PRO A 97 9.05 -4.35 -10.05
C PRO A 97 10.14 -4.68 -9.02
N LEU A 98 9.83 -4.66 -7.72
CA LEU A 98 10.75 -5.08 -6.67
C LEU A 98 11.13 -6.55 -6.79
N SER A 99 10.15 -7.42 -7.06
CA SER A 99 10.40 -8.86 -7.22
C SER A 99 11.37 -9.14 -8.38
N ARG A 100 11.20 -8.45 -9.52
CA ARG A 100 12.15 -8.50 -10.64
C ARG A 100 13.50 -7.90 -10.27
N TYR A 101 13.52 -6.79 -9.55
CA TYR A 101 14.76 -6.13 -9.08
C TYR A 101 15.55 -7.08 -8.18
N TYR A 102 14.90 -7.70 -7.20
CA TYR A 102 15.53 -8.65 -6.28
C TYR A 102 16.05 -9.87 -7.02
N ALA A 103 15.28 -10.44 -7.94
CA ALA A 103 15.71 -11.59 -8.76
C ALA A 103 17.01 -11.30 -9.53
N ASN A 104 17.20 -10.08 -10.03
CA ASN A 104 18.39 -9.68 -10.77
C ASN A 104 19.58 -9.28 -9.89
N ASN A 105 19.36 -8.86 -8.65
CA ASN A 105 20.38 -8.21 -7.84
C ASN A 105 20.65 -8.87 -6.48
N SER A 106 19.96 -9.94 -6.12
CA SER A 106 20.00 -10.55 -4.77
C SER A 106 21.43 -10.88 -4.30
N ALA A 107 22.32 -11.27 -5.20
CA ALA A 107 23.72 -11.55 -4.87
C ALA A 107 24.52 -10.32 -4.37
N ASN A 108 24.02 -9.11 -4.64
CA ASN A 108 24.67 -7.85 -4.27
C ASN A 108 23.90 -7.11 -3.15
N LEU A 109 22.83 -7.70 -2.63
CA LEU A 109 21.98 -7.13 -1.58
C LEU A 109 22.27 -7.81 -0.24
N SER A 110 21.90 -7.14 0.85
CA SER A 110 21.93 -7.75 2.19
C SER A 110 20.91 -8.89 2.30
N ALA A 111 21.16 -9.83 3.19
CA ALA A 111 20.20 -10.88 3.54
C ALA A 111 19.91 -10.82 5.05
N PRO A 112 18.68 -10.56 5.48
CA PRO A 112 17.55 -10.15 4.65
C PRO A 112 17.74 -8.76 4.02
N PHE A 113 17.02 -8.49 2.92
CA PHE A 113 17.02 -7.20 2.26
C PHE A 113 15.79 -6.38 2.66
N LYS A 114 16.01 -5.21 3.24
CA LYS A 114 14.97 -4.25 3.63
C LYS A 114 14.89 -3.14 2.60
N ALA A 115 13.87 -3.19 1.74
CA ALA A 115 13.66 -2.23 0.66
C ALA A 115 12.71 -1.12 1.07
N LEU A 116 13.03 0.13 0.71
CA LEU A 116 12.15 1.28 0.77
C LEU A 116 11.94 1.80 -0.65
N GLN A 117 10.69 1.87 -1.09
CA GLN A 117 10.34 2.43 -2.38
C GLN A 117 9.31 3.56 -2.24
N VAL A 118 9.55 4.66 -2.94
CA VAL A 118 8.58 5.73 -3.12
C VAL A 118 8.48 6.03 -4.60
N GLY A 119 7.32 5.84 -5.18
CA GLY A 119 7.17 6.02 -6.61
C GLY A 119 5.72 6.11 -7.09
N SER A 120 5.56 6.72 -8.26
CA SER A 120 4.27 6.75 -8.93
C SER A 120 3.90 5.39 -9.49
N VAL A 121 2.62 5.05 -9.35
CA VAL A 121 1.99 3.87 -9.94
C VAL A 121 0.70 4.29 -10.64
N TRP A 122 0.23 3.44 -11.56
CA TRP A 122 -0.92 3.76 -12.41
C TRP A 122 -1.93 2.62 -12.41
N ARG A 123 -3.21 2.96 -12.14
CA ARG A 123 -4.33 2.01 -12.20
C ARG A 123 -5.49 2.64 -12.94
N ALA A 124 -6.04 1.96 -13.92
CA ALA A 124 -7.19 2.41 -14.70
C ALA A 124 -8.53 2.34 -13.92
N ASP A 125 -8.47 2.42 -12.61
CA ASP A 125 -9.61 2.45 -11.70
C ASP A 125 -10.60 3.58 -12.04
N ARG A 126 -11.85 3.42 -11.58
CA ARG A 126 -12.82 4.52 -11.62
C ARG A 126 -12.39 5.60 -10.60
N PRO A 127 -12.14 6.84 -11.04
CA PRO A 127 -11.69 7.89 -10.14
C PRO A 127 -12.77 8.24 -9.09
N GLN A 128 -12.31 8.46 -7.85
CA GLN A 128 -13.16 8.96 -6.76
C GLN A 128 -12.27 9.72 -5.74
N LYS A 129 -12.86 10.35 -4.72
CA LYS A 129 -12.09 11.10 -3.72
C LYS A 129 -11.04 10.20 -3.05
N GLY A 130 -9.78 10.63 -3.07
CA GLY A 130 -8.65 9.85 -2.53
C GLY A 130 -8.23 8.64 -3.37
N ARG A 131 -8.82 8.42 -4.57
CA ARG A 131 -8.47 7.34 -5.50
C ARG A 131 -8.25 7.90 -6.90
N PHE A 132 -7.02 7.97 -7.31
CA PHE A 132 -6.56 8.50 -8.58
C PHE A 132 -6.05 7.37 -9.48
N ARG A 133 -5.96 7.66 -10.79
CA ARG A 133 -5.34 6.74 -11.77
C ARG A 133 -3.82 6.80 -11.77
N GLN A 134 -3.26 7.91 -11.33
CA GLN A 134 -1.83 8.07 -11.02
C GLN A 134 -1.73 8.51 -9.57
N PHE A 135 -0.96 7.78 -8.77
CA PHE A 135 -0.78 8.06 -7.35
C PHE A 135 0.59 7.55 -6.87
N VAL A 136 1.01 8.03 -5.71
CA VAL A 136 2.28 7.61 -5.10
C VAL A 136 2.02 6.47 -4.12
N GLN A 137 2.83 5.41 -4.22
CA GLN A 137 3.00 4.41 -3.17
C GLN A 137 4.27 4.68 -2.38
N CYS A 138 4.21 4.39 -1.08
CA CYS A 138 5.34 4.45 -0.16
C CYS A 138 5.42 3.09 0.52
N ASP A 139 6.22 2.22 -0.05
CA ASP A 139 6.29 0.80 0.31
C ASP A 139 7.58 0.50 1.06
N ILE A 140 7.46 -0.35 2.05
CA ILE A 140 8.58 -1.07 2.67
C ILE A 140 8.35 -2.56 2.49
N ASP A 141 9.43 -3.28 2.23
CA ASP A 141 9.41 -4.72 2.02
C ASP A 141 10.65 -5.36 2.66
N ILE A 142 10.48 -6.51 3.29
CA ILE A 142 11.57 -7.34 3.83
C ILE A 142 11.60 -8.65 3.05
N LEU A 143 12.71 -8.87 2.35
CA LEU A 143 12.89 -10.02 1.45
C LEU A 143 13.98 -10.96 1.99
N GLY A 144 13.68 -12.26 2.00
CA GLY A 144 14.63 -13.28 2.48
C GLY A 144 14.54 -13.60 3.97
N ASP A 145 13.52 -13.11 4.68
CA ASP A 145 13.26 -13.45 6.08
C ASP A 145 12.01 -14.34 6.19
N ALA A 146 12.22 -15.60 6.60
CA ALA A 146 11.15 -16.57 6.79
C ALA A 146 10.50 -16.49 8.19
N THR A 147 11.04 -15.68 9.07
CA THR A 147 10.54 -15.53 10.44
C THR A 147 9.43 -14.46 10.51
N ASN A 148 8.78 -14.35 11.66
CA ASN A 148 7.77 -13.32 11.90
C ASN A 148 8.37 -11.93 12.21
N LEU A 149 9.70 -11.80 12.22
CA LEU A 149 10.39 -10.53 12.45
C LEU A 149 10.02 -9.49 11.36
N ALA A 150 9.83 -9.96 10.11
CA ALA A 150 9.45 -9.08 9.00
C ALA A 150 8.12 -8.36 9.31
N GLU A 151 7.08 -9.09 9.69
CA GLU A 151 5.77 -8.53 10.05
C GLU A 151 5.86 -7.57 11.24
N ILE A 152 6.60 -7.97 12.27
CA ILE A 152 6.76 -7.17 13.50
C ILE A 152 7.42 -5.83 13.18
N GLU A 153 8.54 -5.83 12.47
CA GLU A 153 9.26 -4.60 12.13
C GLU A 153 8.47 -3.68 11.19
N GLU A 154 7.76 -4.25 10.22
CA GLU A 154 6.94 -3.47 9.30
C GLU A 154 5.76 -2.79 10.01
N ILE A 155 5.07 -3.49 10.93
CA ILE A 155 4.00 -2.90 11.73
C ILE A 155 4.54 -1.75 12.60
N LEU A 156 5.67 -1.95 13.27
CA LEU A 156 6.28 -0.93 14.12
C LEU A 156 6.76 0.29 13.32
N ALA A 157 7.44 0.07 12.19
CA ALA A 157 7.94 1.15 11.34
C ALA A 157 6.79 1.99 10.76
N LEU A 158 5.75 1.31 10.26
CA LEU A 158 4.60 1.96 9.65
C LEU A 158 3.79 2.77 10.67
N THR A 159 3.44 2.17 11.80
CA THR A 159 2.67 2.86 12.85
C THR A 159 3.42 4.07 13.39
N LYS A 160 4.74 3.95 13.55
CA LYS A 160 5.60 5.08 13.92
C LYS A 160 5.59 6.20 12.87
N ALA A 161 5.64 5.87 11.58
CA ALA A 161 5.52 6.86 10.52
C ALA A 161 4.16 7.58 10.56
N LEU A 162 3.06 6.83 10.69
CA LEU A 162 1.71 7.39 10.79
C LEU A 162 1.56 8.29 12.02
N LYS A 163 2.08 7.90 13.17
CA LYS A 163 2.04 8.71 14.40
C LYS A 163 2.82 10.01 14.28
N ARG A 164 3.94 10.00 13.57
CA ARG A 164 4.72 11.22 13.26
C ARG A 164 3.99 12.16 12.30
N ILE A 165 3.23 11.60 11.34
CA ILE A 165 2.49 12.39 10.34
C ILE A 165 1.22 13.00 10.94
N CYS A 166 0.44 12.21 11.68
CA CYS A 166 -0.84 12.60 12.26
C CYS A 166 -0.86 12.26 13.77
N PRO A 167 -0.15 13.03 14.63
CA PRO A 167 0.05 12.69 16.04
C PRO A 167 -1.24 12.61 16.85
N ASP A 168 -2.26 13.38 16.47
CA ASP A 168 -3.53 13.51 17.18
C ASP A 168 -4.58 12.47 16.77
N LYS A 169 -4.24 11.57 15.83
CA LYS A 169 -5.15 10.53 15.35
C LYS A 169 -4.92 9.20 16.04
N ALA A 170 -6.01 8.48 16.29
CA ALA A 170 -5.95 7.07 16.67
C ALA A 170 -5.87 6.18 15.42
N TYR A 171 -5.11 5.09 15.53
CA TYR A 171 -4.96 4.08 14.47
C TYR A 171 -5.25 2.72 15.04
N THR A 172 -5.79 1.83 14.19
CA THR A 172 -5.92 0.42 14.51
C THR A 172 -5.33 -0.38 13.37
N VAL A 173 -4.36 -1.23 13.69
CA VAL A 173 -3.83 -2.25 12.78
C VAL A 173 -4.70 -3.48 12.92
N ARG A 174 -5.38 -3.86 11.85
CA ARG A 174 -6.11 -5.12 11.73
C ARG A 174 -5.22 -6.15 11.08
N VAL A 175 -5.13 -7.33 11.66
CA VAL A 175 -4.30 -8.43 11.16
C VAL A 175 -5.11 -9.70 10.98
N ASN A 176 -4.74 -10.49 9.96
CA ASN A 176 -5.26 -11.82 9.72
C ASN A 176 -4.19 -12.69 9.06
N ASP A 177 -4.49 -13.95 8.77
CA ASP A 177 -3.64 -14.85 8.00
C ASP A 177 -4.46 -15.61 6.96
N ARG A 178 -3.89 -15.78 5.76
CA ARG A 178 -4.54 -16.51 4.66
C ARG A 178 -4.87 -17.97 5.02
N ALA A 179 -4.04 -18.61 5.85
CA ALA A 179 -4.30 -19.98 6.30
C ALA A 179 -5.51 -20.03 7.26
N ILE A 180 -5.67 -19.00 8.13
CA ILE A 180 -6.83 -18.91 9.02
C ILE A 180 -8.11 -18.70 8.20
N LEU A 181 -8.10 -17.78 7.23
CA LEU A 181 -9.24 -17.57 6.33
C LEU A 181 -9.66 -18.88 5.64
N LYS A 182 -8.68 -19.58 5.03
CA LYS A 182 -8.94 -20.87 4.38
C LYS A 182 -9.43 -21.91 5.39
N GLY A 183 -8.78 -22.02 6.55
CA GLY A 183 -9.16 -22.96 7.61
C GLY A 183 -10.61 -22.76 8.10
N MET A 184 -11.05 -21.50 8.24
CA MET A 184 -12.44 -21.20 8.61
C MET A 184 -13.43 -21.66 7.53
N ALA A 185 -13.14 -21.46 6.26
CA ALA A 185 -13.98 -21.91 5.15
C ALA A 185 -14.03 -23.45 5.07
N ASP A 186 -12.86 -24.10 5.14
CA ASP A 186 -12.74 -25.56 5.11
C ASP A 186 -13.47 -26.22 6.30
N TYR A 187 -13.27 -25.68 7.51
CA TYR A 187 -13.94 -26.13 8.72
C TYR A 187 -15.46 -26.02 8.62
N SER A 188 -15.95 -25.00 7.95
CA SER A 188 -17.38 -24.76 7.77
C SER A 188 -18.00 -25.65 6.68
N GLY A 189 -17.16 -26.21 5.80
CA GLY A 189 -17.60 -27.14 4.75
C GLY A 189 -17.87 -26.46 3.40
N PHE A 190 -17.29 -25.29 3.14
CA PHE A 190 -17.33 -24.70 1.80
C PHE A 190 -16.45 -25.48 0.82
N PRO A 191 -16.85 -25.58 -0.47
CA PRO A 191 -16.04 -26.20 -1.50
C PRO A 191 -14.70 -25.49 -1.69
N GLU A 192 -13.59 -26.23 -1.76
CA GLU A 192 -12.24 -25.66 -1.88
C GLU A 192 -12.08 -24.75 -3.11
N ASN A 193 -12.69 -25.12 -4.23
CA ASN A 193 -12.65 -24.35 -5.47
C ASN A 193 -13.53 -23.08 -5.46
N GLU A 194 -14.29 -22.84 -4.41
CA GLU A 194 -15.18 -21.67 -4.28
C GLU A 194 -14.80 -20.75 -3.12
N THR A 195 -13.74 -21.07 -2.40
CA THR A 195 -13.26 -20.29 -1.24
C THR A 195 -13.05 -18.82 -1.57
N ASP A 196 -12.52 -18.50 -2.76
CA ASP A 196 -12.34 -17.11 -3.19
C ASP A 196 -13.66 -16.33 -3.31
N LYS A 197 -14.74 -16.99 -3.72
CA LYS A 197 -16.08 -16.35 -3.78
C LYS A 197 -16.61 -16.07 -2.37
N VAL A 198 -16.41 -17.01 -1.44
CA VAL A 198 -16.75 -16.80 -0.01
C VAL A 198 -16.01 -15.59 0.53
N PHE A 199 -14.73 -15.43 0.22
CA PHE A 199 -13.93 -14.30 0.67
C PHE A 199 -14.36 -12.97 0.04
N ILE A 200 -14.80 -12.96 -1.23
CA ILE A 200 -15.36 -11.77 -1.88
C ILE A 200 -16.63 -11.29 -1.15
N ILE A 201 -17.45 -12.21 -0.66
CA ILE A 201 -18.65 -11.87 0.12
C ILE A 201 -18.24 -11.38 1.52
N LEU A 202 -17.29 -12.09 2.17
CA LEU A 202 -16.78 -11.71 3.48
C LEU A 202 -16.15 -10.29 3.49
N ASP A 203 -15.47 -9.89 2.43
CA ASP A 203 -14.86 -8.55 2.28
C ASP A 203 -15.90 -7.41 2.33
N LYS A 204 -17.19 -7.75 2.21
CA LYS A 204 -18.27 -6.78 2.35
C LYS A 204 -18.75 -6.60 3.79
N MET A 205 -18.20 -7.36 4.77
CA MET A 205 -18.63 -7.38 6.17
C MET A 205 -18.80 -5.97 6.76
N ASP A 206 -17.84 -5.08 6.53
CA ASP A 206 -17.87 -3.69 7.03
C ASP A 206 -19.06 -2.87 6.47
N LYS A 207 -19.66 -3.32 5.36
CA LYS A 207 -20.77 -2.61 4.67
C LYS A 207 -22.13 -3.22 4.94
N ILE A 208 -22.22 -4.55 4.95
CA ILE A 208 -23.50 -5.27 5.01
C ILE A 208 -23.72 -5.98 6.34
N GLY A 209 -22.69 -6.04 7.21
CA GLY A 209 -22.73 -6.74 8.49
C GLY A 209 -22.81 -8.27 8.35
N LEU A 210 -22.82 -8.96 9.49
CA LEU A 210 -22.83 -10.42 9.54
C LEU A 210 -24.10 -11.03 8.91
N ASP A 211 -25.25 -10.41 9.15
CA ASP A 211 -26.52 -10.85 8.55
C ASP A 211 -26.51 -10.71 7.04
N GLY A 212 -25.98 -9.62 6.50
CA GLY A 212 -25.85 -9.42 5.05
C GLY A 212 -24.87 -10.42 4.41
N VAL A 213 -23.76 -10.75 5.07
CA VAL A 213 -22.83 -11.81 4.62
C VAL A 213 -23.54 -13.15 4.58
N ARG A 214 -24.31 -13.49 5.63
CA ARG A 214 -25.11 -14.71 5.70
C ARG A 214 -26.11 -14.79 4.55
N GLU A 215 -26.88 -13.73 4.31
CA GLU A 215 -27.87 -13.66 3.24
C GLU A 215 -27.24 -13.82 1.86
N GLU A 216 -26.12 -13.14 1.58
CA GLU A 216 -25.42 -13.26 0.31
C GLU A 216 -24.87 -14.69 0.10
N LEU A 217 -24.26 -15.31 1.13
CA LEU A 217 -23.78 -16.70 1.04
C LEU A 217 -24.93 -17.69 0.73
N LEU A 218 -26.08 -17.53 1.37
CA LEU A 218 -27.27 -18.35 1.08
C LEU A 218 -27.78 -18.09 -0.34
N ALA A 219 -27.78 -16.86 -0.81
CA ALA A 219 -28.21 -16.46 -2.15
C ALA A 219 -27.32 -17.04 -3.25
N GLU A 220 -26.02 -17.21 -2.99
CA GLU A 220 -25.07 -17.89 -3.89
C GLU A 220 -25.26 -19.41 -3.92
N GLY A 221 -26.14 -19.97 -3.06
CA GLY A 221 -26.50 -21.39 -3.07
C GLY A 221 -25.65 -22.28 -2.17
N TYR A 222 -24.87 -21.71 -1.26
CA TYR A 222 -24.11 -22.49 -0.28
C TYR A 222 -25.04 -23.17 0.72
N ALA A 223 -24.63 -24.34 1.22
CA ALA A 223 -25.40 -25.14 2.18
C ALA A 223 -25.67 -24.33 3.47
N PRO A 224 -26.92 -24.24 3.96
CA PRO A 224 -27.25 -23.48 5.15
C PRO A 224 -26.41 -23.86 6.37
N GLU A 225 -26.09 -25.16 6.55
CA GLU A 225 -25.25 -25.64 7.64
C GLU A 225 -23.81 -25.06 7.58
N ALA A 226 -23.25 -24.97 6.38
CA ALA A 226 -21.93 -24.37 6.18
C ALA A 226 -21.97 -22.87 6.51
N VAL A 227 -22.99 -22.16 6.05
CA VAL A 227 -23.16 -20.71 6.30
C VAL A 227 -23.35 -20.44 7.80
N GLU A 228 -24.23 -21.19 8.48
CA GLU A 228 -24.45 -21.07 9.93
C GLU A 228 -23.18 -21.34 10.73
N LYS A 229 -22.43 -22.38 10.37
CA LYS A 229 -21.18 -22.72 11.03
C LYS A 229 -20.12 -21.63 10.86
N TYR A 230 -20.02 -21.03 9.66
CA TYR A 230 -19.09 -19.95 9.34
C TYR A 230 -19.44 -18.66 10.07
N THR A 231 -20.69 -18.23 9.99
CA THR A 231 -21.17 -17.02 10.68
C THR A 231 -21.13 -17.16 12.21
N GLY A 232 -21.39 -18.38 12.71
CA GLY A 232 -21.22 -18.71 14.14
C GLY A 232 -19.77 -18.58 14.59
N LEU A 233 -18.79 -19.03 13.79
CA LEU A 233 -17.37 -18.80 14.08
C LEU A 233 -17.07 -17.30 14.19
N LEU A 234 -17.50 -16.52 13.21
CA LEU A 234 -17.25 -15.07 13.18
C LEU A 234 -17.83 -14.33 14.38
N ALA A 235 -18.99 -14.77 14.89
CA ALA A 235 -19.65 -14.16 16.04
C ALA A 235 -18.96 -14.46 17.39
N GLU A 236 -18.23 -15.57 17.50
CA GLU A 236 -17.62 -16.05 18.75
C GLU A 236 -16.15 -15.61 18.94
N ILE A 237 -15.49 -15.18 17.85
CA ILE A 237 -14.05 -14.91 17.86
C ILE A 237 -13.74 -13.62 18.65
N GLN A 238 -12.75 -13.70 19.54
CA GLN A 238 -12.14 -12.54 20.20
C GLN A 238 -11.05 -11.94 19.31
N ASN A 239 -10.97 -10.61 19.27
CA ASN A 239 -10.08 -9.87 18.36
C ASN A 239 -8.65 -9.68 18.93
N ASP A 240 -8.17 -10.63 19.71
CA ASP A 240 -6.85 -10.61 20.33
C ASP A 240 -6.05 -11.91 20.10
N ALA A 241 -4.83 -11.95 20.61
CA ALA A 241 -3.95 -13.12 20.46
C ALA A 241 -4.54 -14.39 21.09
N ALA A 242 -5.30 -14.27 22.18
CA ALA A 242 -5.95 -15.43 22.81
C ALA A 242 -7.07 -15.99 21.91
N GLY A 243 -7.85 -15.09 21.29
CA GLY A 243 -8.86 -15.48 20.30
C GLY A 243 -8.26 -16.17 19.07
N VAL A 244 -7.11 -15.67 18.58
CA VAL A 244 -6.38 -16.33 17.47
C VAL A 244 -5.96 -17.75 17.85
N ARG A 245 -5.42 -17.98 19.07
CA ARG A 245 -5.03 -19.32 19.53
C ARG A 245 -6.23 -20.23 19.67
N ALA A 246 -7.30 -19.76 20.31
CA ALA A 246 -8.52 -20.54 20.49
C ALA A 246 -9.13 -20.95 19.13
N LEU A 247 -9.11 -20.04 18.16
CA LEU A 247 -9.51 -20.35 16.79
C LEU A 247 -8.59 -21.38 16.15
N GLY A 248 -7.26 -21.25 16.31
CA GLY A 248 -6.27 -22.22 15.81
C GLY A 248 -6.48 -23.63 16.35
N GLU A 249 -6.79 -23.77 17.64
CA GLU A 249 -7.16 -25.04 18.26
C GLU A 249 -8.44 -25.62 17.65
N LYS A 250 -9.48 -24.79 17.48
CA LYS A 250 -10.75 -25.18 16.87
C LYS A 250 -10.60 -25.64 15.42
N LEU A 251 -9.67 -25.05 14.67
CA LEU A 251 -9.38 -25.36 13.28
C LEU A 251 -8.28 -26.43 13.07
N SER A 252 -7.75 -27.03 14.13
CA SER A 252 -6.59 -27.94 14.07
C SER A 252 -6.78 -29.19 13.17
N GLY A 253 -8.03 -29.55 12.87
CA GLY A 253 -8.35 -30.65 11.94
C GLY A 253 -8.24 -30.27 10.45
N VAL A 254 -8.16 -28.99 10.11
CA VAL A 254 -8.18 -28.47 8.72
C VAL A 254 -7.06 -27.45 8.45
N MET A 255 -6.37 -26.99 9.48
CA MET A 255 -5.29 -26.01 9.39
C MET A 255 -4.16 -26.39 10.35
N ASP A 256 -2.91 -26.07 9.99
CA ASP A 256 -1.77 -26.15 10.90
C ASP A 256 -1.90 -25.10 12.03
N PRO A 257 -2.05 -25.52 13.31
CA PRO A 257 -2.18 -24.60 14.44
C PRO A 257 -0.99 -23.64 14.60
N ALA A 258 0.19 -24.00 14.09
CA ALA A 258 1.36 -23.15 14.12
C ALA A 258 1.14 -21.81 13.39
N LYS A 259 0.21 -21.75 12.43
CA LYS A 259 -0.15 -20.50 11.74
C LYS A 259 -0.84 -19.51 12.67
N ALA A 260 -1.79 -19.99 13.47
CA ALA A 260 -2.45 -19.17 14.50
C ALA A 260 -1.47 -18.75 15.59
N GLU A 261 -0.62 -19.66 16.08
CA GLU A 261 0.40 -19.33 17.06
C GLU A 261 1.39 -18.27 16.55
N ASN A 262 1.79 -18.36 15.28
CA ASN A 262 2.65 -17.35 14.66
C ASN A 262 1.99 -15.96 14.65
N LEU A 263 0.71 -15.86 14.24
CA LEU A 263 -0.03 -14.60 14.23
C LEU A 263 -0.21 -14.04 15.66
N ALA A 264 -0.54 -14.90 16.64
CA ALA A 264 -0.65 -14.51 18.04
C ALA A 264 0.67 -13.97 18.57
N THR A 265 1.80 -14.63 18.26
CA THR A 265 3.15 -14.20 18.63
C THR A 265 3.51 -12.85 18.02
N ILE A 266 3.16 -12.60 16.75
CA ILE A 266 3.34 -11.27 16.10
C ILE A 266 2.60 -10.21 16.92
N MET A 267 1.31 -10.44 17.22
CA MET A 267 0.48 -9.48 17.94
C MET A 267 1.03 -9.17 19.34
N GLU A 268 1.41 -10.19 20.10
CA GLU A 268 1.96 -10.03 21.44
C GLU A 268 3.31 -9.31 21.42
N THR A 269 4.20 -9.68 20.49
CA THR A 269 5.52 -9.07 20.36
C THR A 269 5.39 -7.60 19.99
N VAL A 270 4.57 -7.27 18.99
CA VAL A 270 4.32 -5.88 18.59
C VAL A 270 3.81 -5.06 19.78
N LYS A 271 2.81 -5.56 20.52
CA LYS A 271 2.28 -4.88 21.72
C LYS A 271 3.33 -4.69 22.81
N ALA A 272 4.23 -5.65 22.99
CA ALA A 272 5.26 -5.62 24.03
C ALA A 272 6.40 -4.63 23.75
N VAL A 273 6.73 -4.40 22.47
CA VAL A 273 7.92 -3.59 22.07
C VAL A 273 7.56 -2.24 21.46
N ALA A 274 6.29 -1.99 21.15
CA ALA A 274 5.85 -0.71 20.60
C ALA A 274 6.16 0.46 21.54
N ASP A 275 6.79 1.50 21.04
CA ASP A 275 7.10 2.75 21.75
C ASP A 275 6.05 3.86 21.54
N ILE A 276 4.96 3.53 20.86
CA ILE A 276 3.81 4.40 20.60
C ILE A 276 2.51 3.62 20.85
N GLU A 277 1.45 4.33 21.15
CA GLU A 277 0.12 3.74 21.36
C GLU A 277 -0.67 3.65 20.05
N PHE A 278 -1.24 2.47 19.75
CA PHE A 278 -2.17 2.19 18.68
C PHE A 278 -2.98 0.91 18.95
N GLY A 279 -4.14 0.77 18.31
CA GLY A 279 -4.92 -0.47 18.35
C GLY A 279 -4.26 -1.55 17.50
N LEU A 280 -4.24 -2.78 18.01
CA LEU A 280 -3.83 -3.96 17.23
C LEU A 280 -4.86 -5.07 17.47
N GLU A 281 -5.57 -5.47 16.42
CA GLU A 281 -6.71 -6.35 16.49
C GLU A 281 -6.59 -7.48 15.47
N PHE A 282 -6.96 -8.68 15.88
CA PHE A 282 -7.24 -9.77 14.96
C PHE A 282 -8.60 -9.53 14.31
N ASP A 283 -8.64 -9.53 12.99
CA ASP A 283 -9.87 -9.37 12.22
C ASP A 283 -10.08 -10.57 11.29
N PRO A 284 -10.91 -11.54 11.69
CA PRO A 284 -11.18 -12.74 10.90
C PRO A 284 -11.90 -12.45 9.57
N THR A 285 -12.40 -11.22 9.39
CA THR A 285 -13.09 -10.79 8.16
C THR A 285 -12.18 -10.03 7.21
N LEU A 286 -10.95 -9.70 7.64
CA LEU A 286 -9.99 -9.02 6.79
C LEU A 286 -9.55 -9.94 5.64
N VAL A 287 -9.97 -9.58 4.44
CA VAL A 287 -9.60 -10.25 3.19
C VAL A 287 -8.82 -9.27 2.32
N ARG A 288 -7.58 -9.58 1.99
CA ARG A 288 -6.74 -8.75 1.12
C ARG A 288 -5.89 -9.60 0.19
N GLY A 289 -5.52 -9.01 -0.96
CA GLY A 289 -4.49 -9.56 -1.84
C GLY A 289 -4.76 -10.99 -2.27
N MET A 290 -6.00 -11.33 -2.63
CA MET A 290 -6.39 -12.70 -3.00
C MET A 290 -5.50 -13.33 -4.07
N GLY A 291 -4.83 -12.51 -4.89
CA GLY A 291 -4.00 -12.98 -5.98
C GLY A 291 -2.55 -13.33 -5.61
N TYR A 292 -1.96 -12.83 -4.51
CA TYR A 292 -0.53 -13.04 -4.24
C TYR A 292 -0.10 -13.18 -2.78
N TYR A 293 -0.89 -12.75 -1.79
CA TYR A 293 -0.53 -12.97 -0.38
C TYR A 293 -0.61 -14.45 0.01
N THR A 294 0.38 -14.90 0.77
CA THR A 294 0.58 -16.31 1.14
C THR A 294 0.50 -16.60 2.64
N GLY A 295 0.45 -15.57 3.46
CA GLY A 295 0.45 -15.68 4.93
C GLY A 295 -0.28 -14.51 5.57
N THR A 296 0.38 -13.85 6.53
CA THR A 296 -0.15 -12.72 7.28
C THR A 296 -0.55 -11.57 6.35
N ILE A 297 -1.68 -10.93 6.64
CA ILE A 297 -2.21 -9.76 5.94
C ILE A 297 -2.54 -8.67 6.95
N PHE A 298 -2.35 -7.41 6.53
CA PHE A 298 -2.49 -6.24 7.40
C PHE A 298 -3.33 -5.16 6.74
N GLU A 299 -4.06 -4.44 7.56
CA GLU A 299 -4.73 -3.21 7.17
C GLU A 299 -4.71 -2.21 8.32
N VAL A 300 -4.54 -0.93 8.03
CA VAL A 300 -4.58 0.12 9.04
C VAL A 300 -5.77 1.04 8.78
N SER A 301 -6.62 1.16 9.77
CA SER A 301 -7.67 2.18 9.84
C SER A 301 -7.20 3.37 10.65
N MET A 302 -7.75 4.55 10.35
CA MET A 302 -7.48 5.81 11.06
C MET A 302 -8.80 6.46 11.44
N GLU A 303 -8.85 6.97 12.66
CA GLU A 303 -10.02 7.69 13.17
C GLU A 303 -10.41 8.86 12.28
N GLY A 304 -11.71 8.94 11.96
CA GLY A 304 -12.29 10.01 11.11
C GLY A 304 -12.06 9.82 9.62
N PHE A 305 -11.55 8.65 9.18
CA PHE A 305 -11.44 8.30 7.77
C PHE A 305 -12.15 6.98 7.47
N GLY A 306 -13.11 7.01 6.55
CA GLY A 306 -13.96 5.86 6.19
C GLY A 306 -13.29 4.82 5.29
N GLY A 307 -12.04 4.46 5.54
CA GLY A 307 -11.32 3.44 4.78
C GLY A 307 -9.92 3.21 5.32
N SER A 308 -9.21 2.22 4.77
CA SER A 308 -7.85 1.94 5.19
C SER A 308 -6.86 3.02 4.74
N VAL A 309 -5.87 3.34 5.56
CA VAL A 309 -4.80 4.29 5.24
C VAL A 309 -3.48 3.59 4.88
N ALA A 310 -3.36 2.32 5.18
CA ALA A 310 -2.21 1.49 4.82
C ALA A 310 -2.62 0.02 4.74
N GLY A 311 -1.80 -0.80 4.10
CA GLY A 311 -2.03 -2.24 4.06
C GLY A 311 -0.92 -3.00 3.36
N GLY A 312 -0.84 -4.29 3.67
CA GLY A 312 0.21 -5.17 3.19
C GLY A 312 0.02 -6.63 3.57
N GLY A 313 1.08 -7.40 3.48
CA GLY A 313 1.12 -8.80 3.90
C GLY A 313 2.29 -9.58 3.31
N ARG A 314 2.38 -10.85 3.68
CA ARG A 314 3.41 -11.81 3.23
C ARG A 314 3.07 -12.37 1.86
N TYR A 315 4.08 -12.42 0.96
CA TYR A 315 3.91 -12.84 -0.45
C TYR A 315 5.08 -13.71 -0.95
N ASP A 316 5.40 -14.78 -0.26
CA ASP A 316 6.59 -15.62 -0.45
C ASP A 316 6.76 -16.21 -1.86
N LYS A 317 5.67 -16.35 -2.64
CA LYS A 317 5.69 -16.98 -3.97
C LYS A 317 5.96 -16.03 -5.13
N LEU A 318 5.91 -14.71 -4.90
CA LEU A 318 5.96 -13.75 -5.99
C LEU A 318 7.33 -13.69 -6.66
N ILE A 319 8.40 -13.67 -5.85
CA ILE A 319 9.79 -13.65 -6.32
C ILE A 319 10.12 -14.96 -7.05
N GLY A 320 9.58 -16.08 -6.59
CA GLY A 320 9.76 -17.40 -7.22
C GLY A 320 9.31 -17.46 -8.68
N LYS A 321 8.39 -16.58 -9.11
CA LYS A 321 8.01 -16.49 -10.53
C LYS A 321 9.14 -16.02 -11.44
N PHE A 322 10.11 -15.27 -10.91
CA PHE A 322 11.27 -14.78 -11.63
C PHE A 322 12.49 -15.69 -11.47
N THR A 323 12.62 -16.36 -10.33
CA THR A 323 13.82 -17.12 -9.95
C THR A 323 13.64 -18.64 -10.03
N GLY A 324 12.39 -19.11 -10.03
CA GLY A 324 12.05 -20.54 -9.89
C GLY A 324 12.15 -21.07 -8.46
N VAL A 325 12.52 -20.24 -7.48
CA VAL A 325 12.65 -20.60 -6.06
C VAL A 325 11.87 -19.60 -5.21
N ASP A 326 10.95 -20.09 -4.39
CA ASP A 326 10.19 -19.26 -3.45
C ASP A 326 11.14 -18.53 -2.50
N THR A 327 10.89 -17.25 -2.30
CA THR A 327 11.69 -16.39 -1.42
C THR A 327 10.75 -15.73 -0.42
N PRO A 328 10.96 -15.91 0.88
CA PRO A 328 10.15 -15.22 1.90
C PRO A 328 10.14 -13.72 1.68
N ALA A 329 8.95 -13.13 1.66
CA ALA A 329 8.78 -11.71 1.45
C ALA A 329 7.54 -11.20 2.16
N CYS A 330 7.67 -10.09 2.86
CA CYS A 330 6.58 -9.33 3.46
C CYS A 330 6.69 -7.87 3.04
N GLY A 331 5.58 -7.17 2.91
CA GLY A 331 5.60 -5.77 2.52
C GLY A 331 4.37 -5.00 2.96
N PHE A 332 4.56 -3.70 3.16
CA PHE A 332 3.55 -2.78 3.60
C PHE A 332 3.58 -1.48 2.81
N SER A 333 2.39 -0.97 2.44
CA SER A 333 2.25 0.27 1.68
C SER A 333 1.39 1.28 2.42
N ILE A 334 1.87 2.53 2.55
CA ILE A 334 1.04 3.66 2.98
C ILE A 334 0.22 4.17 1.79
N GLY A 335 -1.09 4.32 2.00
CA GLY A 335 -1.99 4.98 1.08
C GLY A 335 -1.74 6.48 1.05
N PHE A 336 -0.63 6.92 0.44
CA PHE A 336 -0.10 8.27 0.49
C PHE A 336 -1.13 9.34 0.11
N GLU A 337 -1.88 9.13 -0.97
CA GLU A 337 -2.90 10.09 -1.41
C GLU A 337 -4.04 10.24 -0.40
N ARG A 338 -4.34 9.19 0.37
CA ARG A 338 -5.34 9.24 1.45
C ARG A 338 -4.84 10.09 2.60
N ILE A 339 -3.59 9.91 3.02
CA ILE A 339 -2.95 10.75 4.05
C ILE A 339 -2.92 12.21 3.63
N ILE A 340 -2.51 12.51 2.39
CA ILE A 340 -2.51 13.88 1.86
C ILE A 340 -3.92 14.46 1.85
N THR A 341 -4.93 13.67 1.45
CA THR A 341 -6.34 14.13 1.45
C THR A 341 -6.80 14.47 2.88
N ILE A 342 -6.50 13.63 3.86
CA ILE A 342 -6.83 13.87 5.28
C ILE A 342 -6.19 15.15 5.77
N LEU A 343 -4.91 15.38 5.49
CA LEU A 343 -4.18 16.59 5.89
C LEU A 343 -4.73 17.85 5.22
N MET A 344 -5.02 17.78 3.91
CA MET A 344 -5.61 18.89 3.17
C MET A 344 -7.02 19.26 3.71
N ASP A 345 -7.87 18.26 3.93
CA ASP A 345 -9.22 18.45 4.45
C ASP A 345 -9.23 19.04 5.89
N SER A 346 -8.20 18.71 6.70
CA SER A 346 -8.04 19.29 8.05
C SER A 346 -7.42 20.70 8.04
N GLY A 347 -7.03 21.23 6.88
CA GLY A 347 -6.35 22.52 6.79
C GLY A 347 -4.92 22.50 7.36
N PHE A 348 -4.28 21.33 7.38
CA PHE A 348 -2.92 21.17 7.88
C PHE A 348 -1.94 22.11 7.17
N LYS A 349 -1.07 22.71 7.94
CA LYS A 349 0.07 23.51 7.44
C LYS A 349 1.36 22.91 7.91
N VAL A 350 2.31 22.78 6.98
CA VAL A 350 3.65 22.28 7.30
C VAL A 350 4.28 23.18 8.36
N PRO A 351 4.80 22.62 9.47
CA PRO A 351 5.56 23.39 10.44
C PRO A 351 6.76 24.09 9.75
N GLU A 352 6.86 25.38 9.89
CA GLU A 352 7.94 26.14 9.25
C GLU A 352 9.27 25.89 9.98
N ALA A 353 10.19 25.18 9.32
CA ALA A 353 11.57 25.04 9.79
C ALA A 353 12.43 26.29 9.47
N ALA A 354 12.02 27.10 8.47
CA ALA A 354 12.70 28.33 8.07
C ALA A 354 11.66 29.38 7.67
N GLY A 355 11.86 30.60 8.11
CA GLY A 355 10.99 31.72 7.77
C GLY A 355 10.89 31.90 6.25
N LYS A 356 9.68 32.26 5.78
CA LYS A 356 9.44 32.66 4.39
C LYS A 356 9.40 34.19 4.33
N LYS A 357 10.15 34.81 3.40
CA LYS A 357 10.15 36.24 3.16
C LYS A 357 9.88 36.53 1.68
N ALA A 358 9.16 37.61 1.41
CA ALA A 358 9.04 38.17 0.07
C ALA A 358 9.61 39.60 0.06
N PHE A 359 10.53 39.85 -0.84
CA PHE A 359 10.98 41.20 -1.16
C PHE A 359 10.21 41.69 -2.38
N LEU A 360 9.32 42.63 -2.15
CA LEU A 360 8.59 43.32 -3.21
C LEU A 360 9.32 44.59 -3.58
N TYR A 361 9.51 44.84 -4.86
CA TYR A 361 10.13 46.04 -5.35
C TYR A 361 9.25 46.76 -6.38
N GLU A 362 9.37 48.09 -6.42
CA GLU A 362 8.59 48.92 -7.34
C GLU A 362 9.22 48.94 -8.74
N LYS A 363 8.39 49.22 -9.74
CA LYS A 363 8.85 49.48 -11.11
C LYS A 363 9.74 50.74 -11.13
N GLY A 364 10.84 50.68 -11.89
CA GLY A 364 11.70 51.85 -12.10
C GLY A 364 12.86 51.99 -11.13
N LEU A 365 13.16 50.95 -10.34
CA LEU A 365 14.42 50.93 -9.58
C LEU A 365 15.63 51.13 -10.49
N SER A 366 16.60 51.92 -10.02
CA SER A 366 17.90 51.98 -10.65
C SER A 366 18.61 50.60 -10.59
N GLY A 367 19.57 50.38 -11.49
CA GLY A 367 20.37 49.14 -11.49
C GLY A 367 21.09 48.89 -10.15
N GLU A 368 21.48 49.95 -9.45
CA GLU A 368 22.13 49.85 -8.13
C GLU A 368 21.13 49.42 -7.04
N GLN A 369 19.94 50.03 -6.99
CA GLN A 369 18.88 49.67 -6.06
C GLN A 369 18.42 48.22 -6.27
N PHE A 370 18.25 47.79 -7.52
CA PHE A 370 17.88 46.43 -7.84
C PHE A 370 18.93 45.41 -7.37
N ARG A 371 20.24 45.72 -7.60
CA ARG A 371 21.33 44.88 -7.08
C ARG A 371 21.34 44.81 -5.55
N ALA A 372 21.03 45.90 -4.87
CA ALA A 372 20.95 45.90 -3.40
C ALA A 372 19.82 44.97 -2.88
N VAL A 373 18.63 44.98 -3.51
CA VAL A 373 17.53 44.06 -3.19
C VAL A 373 17.96 42.60 -3.36
N LEU A 374 18.59 42.28 -4.50
CA LEU A 374 19.08 40.93 -4.78
C LEU A 374 20.16 40.47 -3.81
N LYS A 375 21.09 41.37 -3.46
CA LYS A 375 22.15 41.09 -2.48
C LYS A 375 21.54 40.76 -1.12
N LYS A 376 20.58 41.55 -0.66
CA LYS A 376 19.87 41.29 0.61
C LYS A 376 19.10 39.96 0.58
N ALA A 377 18.46 39.66 -0.55
CA ALA A 377 17.80 38.35 -0.72
C ALA A 377 18.79 37.18 -0.65
N GLN A 378 20.00 37.34 -1.20
CA GLN A 378 21.03 36.29 -1.12
C GLN A 378 21.57 36.11 0.31
N GLU A 379 21.77 37.19 1.05
CA GLU A 379 22.16 37.13 2.46
C GLU A 379 21.16 36.37 3.31
N GLU A 380 19.85 36.65 3.13
CA GLU A 380 18.78 35.91 3.82
C GLU A 380 18.72 34.43 3.43
N ARG A 381 18.90 34.11 2.13
CA ARG A 381 18.98 32.72 1.66
C ARG A 381 20.17 31.97 2.24
N ALA A 382 21.32 32.61 2.36
CA ALA A 382 22.50 32.03 2.98
C ALA A 382 22.30 31.73 4.46
N ASN A 383 21.40 32.44 5.14
CA ASN A 383 21.00 32.21 6.52
C ASN A 383 19.82 31.21 6.64
N GLY A 384 19.48 30.46 5.57
CA GLY A 384 18.46 29.44 5.58
C GLY A 384 17.02 29.95 5.38
N THR A 385 16.80 31.26 5.18
CA THR A 385 15.49 31.82 4.90
C THR A 385 15.05 31.55 3.46
N ARG A 386 13.81 31.11 3.24
CA ARG A 386 13.23 31.00 1.89
C ARG A 386 12.78 32.37 1.41
N VAL A 387 13.44 32.92 0.39
CA VAL A 387 13.16 34.29 -0.09
C VAL A 387 12.70 34.30 -1.53
N ALA A 388 11.48 34.81 -1.75
CA ALA A 388 10.98 35.19 -3.06
C ALA A 388 11.32 36.69 -3.32
N VAL A 389 11.66 37.06 -4.57
CA VAL A 389 11.78 38.44 -5.02
C VAL A 389 10.79 38.64 -6.13
N ALA A 390 9.90 39.62 -5.99
CA ALA A 390 8.85 39.91 -6.97
C ALA A 390 8.68 41.42 -7.17
N GLN A 391 8.12 41.81 -8.34
CA GLN A 391 7.78 43.17 -8.70
C GLN A 391 6.29 43.44 -8.45
#